data_a2e60961d464eb62cd4a3aed8d9be6a1
#
_entry.id   a2e60961d464eb62cd4a3aed8d9be6a1
#
_cell.length_a   1.000
_cell.length_b   1.000
_cell.length_c   1.000
_cell.angle_alpha   90.00
_cell.angle_beta   90.00
_cell.angle_gamma   90.00
#
_symmetry.space_group_name_H-M   'P 1'
#
loop_
_entity.id
_entity.type
_entity.pdbx_description
1 polymer ?
#
loop_
_entity_poly.entity_id
_entity_poly.type
_entity_poly.pdbx_seq_one_letter_code
_entity_poly.pdbx_strand_id
1 'polypeptide(L)'
;MKNAFYFFAVLLLLSCHHASQKGHTVSVRIDPDEAENSIAADEWLGTAGCALIPLADTEKPITNATRLKTHGGKIYILDEETHCLHVFHADGTLDFSIDRRGKAGNEYLWISDFHVTDERLYLLDHIGQKILECDTLGRFIRKRDIDGYYANGIFATDEALFLVNEGSTPEAGAFHVFQFDREGAFRNKFIPFNPDRGFGSSKEYDTDGQGGLLFCQAPDDTVFLVTPEGCTPLVHIDFGRHALPEKYHHLNLLEIMRKGLYRQYVTGINRIFGNGKLVFLQYHYGDDWNWIVYDRERQ
;
A
#
# COMPACT_ATOMS: atom_id res chain seq x y z
N MET A 1 58.88 -44.45 -12.32
CA MET A 1 57.91 -43.76 -13.16
C MET A 1 56.70 -43.54 -12.31
N LYS A 2 56.46 -42.27 -11.88
CA LYS A 2 55.35 -41.90 -11.02
C LYS A 2 54.41 -41.09 -11.87
N ASN A 3 53.17 -41.56 -12.11
CA ASN A 3 52.12 -40.84 -12.81
C ASN A 3 51.38 -40.01 -11.76
N ALA A 4 51.47 -38.67 -11.91
CA ALA A 4 50.66 -37.71 -11.17
C ALA A 4 49.38 -37.45 -11.93
N PHE A 5 48.23 -37.80 -11.37
CA PHE A 5 46.91 -37.44 -11.85
C PHE A 5 46.55 -36.05 -11.29
N TYR A 6 46.41 -35.06 -12.17
CA TYR A 6 45.86 -33.77 -11.82
C TYR A 6 44.35 -33.81 -11.97
N PHE A 7 43.66 -33.68 -10.83
CA PHE A 7 42.19 -33.48 -10.78
C PHE A 7 41.90 -32.02 -11.00
N PHE A 8 41.33 -31.66 -12.14
CA PHE A 8 40.88 -30.31 -12.43
C PHE A 8 39.44 -30.19 -11.90
N ALA A 9 39.25 -29.54 -10.75
CA ALA A 9 37.92 -29.20 -10.22
C ALA A 9 37.43 -27.96 -10.95
N VAL A 10 36.48 -28.13 -11.88
CA VAL A 10 35.75 -27.02 -12.50
C VAL A 10 34.67 -26.58 -11.52
N LEU A 11 34.90 -25.46 -10.85
CA LEU A 11 33.86 -24.74 -10.09
C LEU A 11 32.92 -24.07 -11.09
N LEU A 12 31.76 -24.68 -11.31
CA LEU A 12 30.63 -24.01 -11.96
C LEU A 12 30.02 -23.00 -10.96
N LEU A 13 30.42 -21.74 -11.09
CA LEU A 13 29.71 -20.64 -10.48
C LEU A 13 28.34 -20.49 -11.20
N LEU A 14 27.31 -21.08 -10.63
CA LEU A 14 25.92 -20.75 -10.97
C LEU A 14 25.65 -19.33 -10.48
N SER A 15 25.97 -18.35 -11.34
CA SER A 15 25.45 -17.00 -11.21
C SER A 15 23.95 -17.08 -11.49
N CYS A 16 23.15 -17.05 -10.43
CA CYS A 16 21.72 -16.77 -10.56
C CYS A 16 21.57 -15.34 -11.09
N HIS A 17 21.57 -15.19 -12.40
CA HIS A 17 20.99 -14.03 -13.04
C HIS A 17 19.48 -14.10 -12.78
N HIS A 18 19.01 -13.28 -11.84
CA HIS A 18 17.61 -12.91 -11.82
C HIS A 18 17.32 -12.22 -13.16
N ALA A 19 16.77 -12.99 -14.08
CA ALA A 19 16.20 -12.44 -15.29
C ALA A 19 15.02 -11.54 -14.83
N SER A 20 15.25 -10.25 -14.77
CA SER A 20 14.19 -9.27 -14.77
C SER A 20 13.31 -9.58 -16.00
N GLN A 21 12.18 -10.23 -15.81
CA GLN A 21 11.15 -10.30 -16.83
C GLN A 21 10.77 -8.84 -17.12
N LYS A 22 11.19 -8.34 -18.27
CA LYS A 22 10.64 -7.12 -18.86
C LYS A 22 9.21 -7.45 -19.29
N GLY A 23 8.29 -7.46 -18.33
CA GLY A 23 6.88 -7.36 -18.63
C GLY A 23 6.66 -6.06 -19.38
N HIS A 24 5.94 -6.09 -20.49
CA HIS A 24 5.49 -4.87 -21.14
C HIS A 24 4.52 -4.18 -20.17
N THR A 25 4.97 -3.08 -19.56
CA THR A 25 4.09 -2.22 -18.77
C THR A 25 3.02 -1.65 -19.72
N VAL A 26 1.77 -1.88 -19.41
CA VAL A 26 0.67 -1.25 -20.14
C VAL A 26 0.73 0.24 -19.87
N SER A 27 0.73 1.07 -20.92
CA SER A 27 0.66 2.52 -20.79
C SER A 27 -0.73 3.00 -21.22
N VAL A 28 -1.41 3.72 -20.32
CA VAL A 28 -2.74 4.27 -20.57
C VAL A 28 -2.63 5.79 -20.61
N ARG A 29 -3.06 6.37 -21.74
CA ARG A 29 -3.09 7.82 -21.93
C ARG A 29 -4.36 8.40 -21.32
N ILE A 30 -4.20 9.38 -20.44
CA ILE A 30 -5.28 10.16 -19.83
C ILE A 30 -5.06 11.64 -20.13
N ASP A 31 -6.06 12.30 -20.70
CA ASP A 31 -6.09 13.77 -20.78
C ASP A 31 -7.07 14.29 -19.71
N PRO A 32 -6.58 14.96 -18.66
CA PRO A 32 -7.45 15.48 -17.60
C PRO A 32 -8.49 16.50 -18.07
N ASP A 33 -8.23 17.19 -19.19
CA ASP A 33 -9.17 18.17 -19.77
C ASP A 33 -10.38 17.48 -20.44
N GLU A 34 -10.28 16.19 -20.74
CA GLU A 34 -11.33 15.36 -21.32
C GLU A 34 -12.07 14.53 -20.26
N ALA A 35 -11.72 14.69 -18.97
CA ALA A 35 -12.38 13.96 -17.90
C ALA A 35 -13.87 14.32 -17.82
N GLU A 36 -14.73 13.31 -17.67
CA GLU A 36 -16.15 13.53 -17.43
C GLU A 36 -16.35 14.17 -16.06
N ASN A 37 -17.18 15.21 -15.99
CA ASN A 37 -17.39 15.95 -14.74
C ASN A 37 -18.07 15.15 -13.65
N SER A 38 -18.81 14.10 -14.00
CA SER A 38 -19.41 13.15 -13.05
C SER A 38 -19.90 11.91 -13.79
N ILE A 39 -19.80 10.78 -13.14
CA ILE A 39 -20.43 9.53 -13.54
C ILE A 39 -21.51 9.23 -12.51
N ALA A 40 -22.71 8.87 -12.95
CA ALA A 40 -23.79 8.53 -12.05
C ALA A 40 -23.43 7.24 -11.27
N ALA A 41 -23.75 7.19 -9.98
CA ALA A 41 -23.37 6.06 -9.12
C ALA A 41 -23.96 4.71 -9.59
N ASP A 42 -25.14 4.72 -10.20
CA ASP A 42 -25.80 3.56 -10.77
C ASP A 42 -25.07 3.04 -12.03
N GLU A 43 -24.45 3.92 -12.81
CA GLU A 43 -23.60 3.54 -13.94
C GLU A 43 -22.33 2.81 -13.50
N TRP A 44 -21.78 3.20 -12.35
CA TRP A 44 -20.60 2.57 -11.74
C TRP A 44 -20.92 1.29 -10.99
N LEU A 45 -22.00 1.31 -10.21
CA LEU A 45 -22.36 0.21 -9.33
C LEU A 45 -23.25 -0.81 -10.02
N GLY A 46 -23.70 -0.48 -11.23
CA GLY A 46 -24.65 -1.31 -11.98
C GLY A 46 -25.99 -1.43 -11.26
N THR A 47 -26.70 -2.51 -11.54
CA THR A 47 -28.04 -2.75 -10.95
C THR A 47 -27.98 -3.28 -9.51
N ALA A 48 -26.80 -3.47 -8.94
CA ALA A 48 -26.64 -4.02 -7.57
C ALA A 48 -27.16 -3.06 -6.49
N GLY A 49 -27.22 -1.76 -6.80
CA GLY A 49 -27.67 -0.74 -5.86
C GLY A 49 -26.66 -0.44 -4.73
N CYS A 50 -26.98 0.56 -3.93
CA CYS A 50 -26.25 0.92 -2.71
C CYS A 50 -27.10 0.61 -1.48
N ALA A 51 -26.48 0.10 -0.44
CA ALA A 51 -27.10 -0.05 0.87
C ALA A 51 -26.35 0.80 1.90
N LEU A 52 -27.08 1.51 2.74
CA LEU A 52 -26.50 2.16 3.92
C LEU A 52 -26.46 1.15 5.05
N ILE A 53 -25.27 0.99 5.65
CA ILE A 53 -25.06 0.13 6.79
C ILE A 53 -24.89 1.04 8.02
N PRO A 54 -25.90 1.16 8.88
CA PRO A 54 -25.75 1.91 10.12
C PRO A 54 -24.82 1.14 11.07
N LEU A 55 -23.75 1.77 11.52
CA LEU A 55 -22.86 1.16 12.49
C LEU A 55 -23.41 1.33 13.90
N ALA A 56 -23.28 0.28 14.70
CA ALA A 56 -23.63 0.34 16.13
C ALA A 56 -22.71 1.29 16.88
N ASP A 57 -23.21 1.83 18.00
CA ASP A 57 -22.43 2.66 18.89
C ASP A 57 -21.26 1.89 19.47
N THR A 58 -20.13 2.58 19.65
CA THR A 58 -18.90 2.07 20.24
C THR A 58 -18.61 2.79 21.55
N GLU A 59 -17.88 2.17 22.48
CA GLU A 59 -17.49 2.81 23.73
C GLU A 59 -16.72 4.11 23.50
N LYS A 60 -15.81 4.11 22.50
CA LYS A 60 -15.16 5.32 22.00
C LYS A 60 -15.74 5.64 20.63
N PRO A 61 -16.26 6.85 20.41
CA PRO A 61 -16.86 7.20 19.13
C PRO A 61 -15.81 7.17 18.01
N ILE A 62 -16.25 6.82 16.81
CA ILE A 62 -15.45 6.96 15.59
C ILE A 62 -15.48 8.44 15.19
N THR A 63 -14.34 9.10 15.26
CA THR A 63 -14.20 10.53 15.02
C THR A 63 -13.42 10.86 13.77
N ASN A 64 -12.40 10.05 13.46
CA ASN A 64 -11.53 10.22 12.29
C ASN A 64 -11.15 8.85 11.71
N ALA A 65 -12.04 8.28 10.91
CA ALA A 65 -11.79 7.00 10.22
C ALA A 65 -10.73 7.18 9.11
N THR A 66 -9.51 6.75 9.35
CA THR A 66 -8.41 6.89 8.38
C THR A 66 -8.17 5.65 7.54
N ARG A 67 -8.56 4.49 8.03
CA ARG A 67 -8.50 3.23 7.29
C ARG A 67 -9.79 2.46 7.47
N LEU A 68 -10.36 2.06 6.35
CA LEU A 68 -11.49 1.14 6.29
C LEU A 68 -11.10 -0.04 5.41
N LYS A 69 -11.25 -1.26 5.94
CA LYS A 69 -11.04 -2.49 5.18
C LYS A 69 -12.21 -3.44 5.43
N THR A 70 -12.49 -4.28 4.45
CA THR A 70 -13.49 -5.34 4.59
C THR A 70 -12.80 -6.69 4.39
N HIS A 71 -13.11 -7.67 5.25
CA HIS A 71 -12.58 -9.01 5.12
C HIS A 71 -13.47 -10.00 5.87
N GLY A 72 -13.70 -11.17 5.28
CA GLY A 72 -14.46 -12.25 5.94
C GLY A 72 -15.86 -11.85 6.42
N GLY A 73 -16.55 -10.94 5.70
CA GLY A 73 -17.88 -10.45 6.09
C GLY A 73 -17.85 -9.47 7.27
N LYS A 74 -16.69 -8.88 7.58
CA LYS A 74 -16.54 -7.87 8.62
C LYS A 74 -16.04 -6.55 8.04
N ILE A 75 -16.29 -5.47 8.75
CA ILE A 75 -15.86 -4.10 8.45
C ILE A 75 -14.89 -3.69 9.54
N TYR A 76 -13.68 -3.31 9.17
CA TYR A 76 -12.61 -2.89 10.05
C TYR A 76 -12.38 -1.39 9.87
N ILE A 77 -12.46 -0.62 10.94
CA ILE A 77 -12.29 0.84 10.91
C ILE A 77 -11.23 1.24 11.94
N LEU A 78 -10.12 1.80 11.44
CA LEU A 78 -9.11 2.42 12.28
C LEU A 78 -9.46 3.89 12.45
N ASP A 79 -9.67 4.29 13.69
CA ASP A 79 -9.85 5.69 14.09
C ASP A 79 -8.50 6.26 14.58
N GLU A 80 -8.01 7.28 13.87
CA GLU A 80 -6.71 7.87 14.16
C GLU A 80 -6.72 8.71 15.45
N GLU A 81 -7.83 9.35 15.76
CA GLU A 81 -7.95 10.23 16.93
C GLU A 81 -7.96 9.42 18.24
N THR A 82 -8.75 8.36 18.25
CA THR A 82 -8.85 7.48 19.42
C THR A 82 -7.79 6.39 19.44
N HIS A 83 -7.11 6.15 18.32
CA HIS A 83 -6.17 5.02 18.08
C HIS A 83 -6.81 3.66 18.35
N CYS A 84 -8.10 3.55 18.07
CA CYS A 84 -8.86 2.31 18.21
C CYS A 84 -9.08 1.66 16.85
N LEU A 85 -9.00 0.35 16.81
CA LEU A 85 -9.52 -0.44 15.72
C LEU A 85 -10.89 -1.00 16.12
N HIS A 86 -11.93 -0.57 15.41
CA HIS A 86 -13.29 -1.09 15.59
C HIS A 86 -13.61 -2.12 14.51
N VAL A 87 -14.21 -3.22 14.89
CA VAL A 87 -14.60 -4.31 13.99
C VAL A 87 -16.09 -4.56 14.09
N PHE A 88 -16.77 -4.49 12.97
CA PHE A 88 -18.21 -4.69 12.86
C PHE A 88 -18.51 -5.89 11.97
N HIS A 89 -19.64 -6.51 12.19
CA HIS A 89 -20.23 -7.43 11.22
C HIS A 89 -20.75 -6.69 9.98
N ALA A 90 -21.03 -7.41 8.90
CA ALA A 90 -21.54 -6.81 7.65
C ALA A 90 -22.89 -6.10 7.81
N ASP A 91 -23.64 -6.38 8.86
CA ASP A 91 -24.91 -5.72 9.20
C ASP A 91 -24.73 -4.44 10.04
N GLY A 92 -23.47 -4.10 10.39
CA GLY A 92 -23.12 -2.93 11.20
C GLY A 92 -23.14 -3.16 12.71
N THR A 93 -23.47 -4.36 13.20
CA THR A 93 -23.37 -4.68 14.63
C THR A 93 -21.90 -4.76 15.05
N LEU A 94 -21.56 -4.23 16.25
CA LEU A 94 -20.19 -4.26 16.77
C LEU A 94 -19.80 -5.70 17.12
N ASP A 95 -18.68 -6.17 16.59
CA ASP A 95 -18.07 -7.44 16.99
C ASP A 95 -17.11 -7.23 18.15
N PHE A 96 -16.08 -6.41 17.98
CA PHE A 96 -15.14 -6.01 19.03
C PHE A 96 -14.42 -4.71 18.69
N SER A 97 -13.73 -4.16 19.72
CA SER A 97 -12.78 -3.05 19.53
C SER A 97 -11.43 -3.39 20.15
N ILE A 98 -10.36 -2.95 19.52
CA ILE A 98 -9.00 -3.01 20.07
C ILE A 98 -8.62 -1.61 20.51
N ASP A 99 -8.56 -1.42 21.83
CA ASP A 99 -8.10 -0.21 22.50
C ASP A 99 -7.12 -0.61 23.61
N ARG A 100 -5.85 -0.71 23.25
CA ARG A 100 -4.78 -1.19 24.15
C ARG A 100 -3.58 -0.27 24.09
N ARG A 101 -3.79 1.03 24.32
CA ARG A 101 -2.70 2.00 24.36
C ARG A 101 -1.86 1.82 25.61
N GLY A 102 -0.54 1.67 25.41
CA GLY A 102 0.41 1.52 26.51
C GLY A 102 1.78 1.04 26.02
N LYS A 103 2.62 0.61 26.98
CA LYS A 103 4.01 0.20 26.73
C LYS A 103 4.26 -1.30 26.95
N ALA A 104 3.26 -2.05 27.39
CA ALA A 104 3.41 -3.49 27.58
C ALA A 104 3.57 -4.23 26.23
N GLY A 105 3.97 -5.49 26.28
CA GLY A 105 4.26 -6.26 25.08
C GLY A 105 3.06 -6.47 24.16
N ASN A 106 1.84 -6.45 24.69
CA ASN A 106 0.58 -6.59 23.98
C ASN A 106 -0.16 -5.25 23.79
N GLU A 107 0.50 -4.13 24.09
CA GLU A 107 -0.02 -2.78 23.95
C GLU A 107 0.70 -2.06 22.80
N TYR A 108 0.11 -0.99 22.29
CA TYR A 108 0.69 -0.14 21.24
C TYR A 108 0.73 1.33 21.69
N LEU A 109 1.62 2.11 21.11
CA LEU A 109 1.64 3.55 21.28
C LEU A 109 0.75 4.26 20.26
N TRP A 110 0.81 3.80 18.99
CA TRP A 110 0.09 4.39 17.87
C TRP A 110 -0.10 3.37 16.76
N ILE A 111 -1.35 2.98 16.47
CA ILE A 111 -1.62 2.17 15.29
C ILE A 111 -1.59 3.08 14.06
N SER A 112 -0.61 2.91 13.17
CA SER A 112 -0.50 3.64 11.91
C SER A 112 -1.27 2.97 10.78
N ASP A 113 -1.29 1.65 10.78
CA ASP A 113 -2.00 0.83 9.80
C ASP A 113 -2.31 -0.55 10.36
N PHE A 114 -3.15 -1.28 9.67
CA PHE A 114 -3.45 -2.67 9.99
C PHE A 114 -3.69 -3.47 8.70
N HIS A 115 -3.52 -4.78 8.80
CA HIS A 115 -3.92 -5.71 7.75
C HIS A 115 -4.60 -6.93 8.35
N VAL A 116 -5.54 -7.50 7.60
CA VAL A 116 -6.30 -8.68 8.02
C VAL A 116 -6.21 -9.76 6.95
N THR A 117 -5.96 -10.99 7.38
CA THR A 117 -6.02 -12.22 6.58
C THR A 117 -7.06 -13.16 7.19
N ASP A 118 -7.28 -14.31 6.58
CA ASP A 118 -8.22 -15.32 7.12
C ASP A 118 -7.85 -15.82 8.52
N GLU A 119 -6.56 -15.75 8.88
CA GLU A 119 -6.05 -16.28 10.14
C GLU A 119 -5.63 -15.22 11.15
N ARG A 120 -5.26 -14.03 10.71
CA ARG A 120 -4.55 -13.04 11.51
C ARG A 120 -5.01 -11.62 11.25
N LEU A 121 -4.92 -10.84 12.32
CA LEU A 121 -5.00 -9.38 12.30
C LEU A 121 -3.64 -8.84 12.72
N TYR A 122 -3.04 -8.01 11.87
CA TYR A 122 -1.76 -7.36 12.09
C TYR A 122 -1.98 -5.88 12.38
N LEU A 123 -1.46 -5.38 13.48
CA LEU A 123 -1.50 -3.96 13.84
C LEU A 123 -0.08 -3.41 13.80
N LEU A 124 0.16 -2.40 13.00
CA LEU A 124 1.46 -1.73 12.92
C LEU A 124 1.50 -0.55 13.89
N ASP A 125 2.37 -0.64 14.87
CA ASP A 125 2.72 0.44 15.79
C ASP A 125 4.05 1.05 15.34
N HIS A 126 4.00 2.08 14.45
CA HIS A 126 5.21 2.68 13.91
C HIS A 126 6.03 3.47 14.95
N ILE A 127 5.35 4.05 15.97
CA ILE A 127 6.02 4.74 17.07
C ILE A 127 6.71 3.75 18.01
N GLY A 128 6.01 2.63 18.32
CA GLY A 128 6.57 1.55 19.12
C GLY A 128 7.49 0.62 18.35
N GLN A 129 7.70 0.84 17.04
CA GLN A 129 8.55 0.05 16.15
C GLN A 129 8.25 -1.45 16.23
N LYS A 130 6.97 -1.80 16.16
CA LYS A 130 6.53 -3.19 16.30
C LYS A 130 5.24 -3.49 15.54
N ILE A 131 5.01 -4.76 15.30
CA ILE A 131 3.75 -5.31 14.83
C ILE A 131 3.14 -6.14 15.96
N LEU A 132 1.87 -5.93 16.24
CA LEU A 132 1.10 -6.80 17.09
C LEU A 132 0.28 -7.75 16.22
N GLU A 133 0.48 -9.05 16.40
CA GLU A 133 -0.33 -10.08 15.75
C GLU A 133 -1.44 -10.51 16.70
N CYS A 134 -2.67 -10.45 16.20
CA CYS A 134 -3.86 -10.90 16.89
C CYS A 134 -4.55 -12.01 16.05
N ASP A 135 -5.40 -12.80 16.69
CA ASP A 135 -6.33 -13.65 15.96
C ASP A 135 -7.51 -12.82 15.40
N THR A 136 -8.39 -13.46 14.64
CA THR A 136 -9.56 -12.82 14.01
C THR A 136 -10.65 -12.36 14.97
N LEU A 137 -10.46 -12.62 16.29
CA LEU A 137 -11.28 -12.11 17.40
C LEU A 137 -10.57 -10.98 18.16
N GLY A 138 -9.45 -10.47 17.64
CA GLY A 138 -8.69 -9.39 18.27
C GLY A 138 -7.86 -9.80 19.48
N ARG A 139 -7.71 -11.11 19.78
CA ARG A 139 -6.91 -11.58 20.92
C ARG A 139 -5.43 -11.57 20.54
N PHE A 140 -4.60 -10.97 21.37
CA PHE A 140 -3.15 -10.89 21.15
C PHE A 140 -2.51 -12.29 21.10
N ILE A 141 -1.66 -12.49 20.10
CA ILE A 141 -0.89 -13.72 19.91
C ILE A 141 0.59 -13.47 20.21
N ARG A 142 1.20 -12.52 19.51
CA ARG A 142 2.61 -12.17 19.66
C ARG A 142 2.93 -10.76 19.17
N LYS A 143 4.10 -10.28 19.54
CA LYS A 143 4.73 -9.06 19.08
C LYS A 143 5.91 -9.40 18.16
N ARG A 144 6.13 -8.57 17.14
CA ARG A 144 7.36 -8.56 16.35
C ARG A 144 7.97 -7.18 16.38
N ASP A 145 9.22 -7.07 16.72
CA ASP A 145 9.97 -5.83 16.61
C ASP A 145 10.41 -5.61 15.16
N ILE A 146 10.32 -4.37 14.68
CA ILE A 146 10.65 -3.97 13.29
C ILE A 146 11.71 -2.85 13.30
N ASP A 147 12.62 -2.90 14.26
CA ASP A 147 13.66 -1.89 14.43
C ASP A 147 14.43 -1.64 13.12
N GLY A 148 14.54 -0.38 12.73
CA GLY A 148 15.29 0.04 11.54
C GLY A 148 14.51 0.05 10.23
N TYR A 149 13.23 -0.38 10.21
CA TYR A 149 12.45 -0.36 8.97
C TYR A 149 11.54 0.88 8.81
N TYR A 150 11.25 1.61 9.86
CA TYR A 150 10.46 2.88 9.88
C TYR A 150 9.18 2.81 9.03
N ALA A 151 8.54 1.65 8.99
CA ALA A 151 7.34 1.45 8.20
C ALA A 151 6.15 2.17 8.82
N ASN A 152 5.29 2.71 7.97
CA ASN A 152 3.99 3.29 8.34
C ASN A 152 2.82 2.57 7.66
N GLY A 153 3.11 1.57 6.83
CA GLY A 153 2.15 0.69 6.21
C GLY A 153 2.48 -0.79 6.38
N ILE A 154 1.45 -1.61 6.39
CA ILE A 154 1.55 -3.06 6.51
C ILE A 154 0.59 -3.76 5.55
N PHE A 155 1.10 -4.80 4.90
CA PHE A 155 0.32 -5.72 4.09
C PHE A 155 0.76 -7.15 4.37
N ALA A 156 -0.14 -8.09 4.40
CA ALA A 156 0.15 -9.49 4.65
C ALA A 156 -0.62 -10.41 3.72
N THR A 157 0.00 -11.51 3.36
CA THR A 157 -0.61 -12.66 2.69
C THR A 157 -0.46 -13.90 3.59
N ASP A 158 -0.93 -15.03 3.13
CA ASP A 158 -0.69 -16.30 3.82
C ASP A 158 0.78 -16.73 3.81
N GLU A 159 1.61 -16.15 2.93
CA GLU A 159 3.00 -16.55 2.74
C GLU A 159 4.00 -15.48 3.20
N ALA A 160 3.63 -14.22 3.16
CA ALA A 160 4.54 -13.11 3.38
C ALA A 160 3.91 -11.95 4.15
N LEU A 161 4.79 -11.20 4.81
CA LEU A 161 4.48 -9.92 5.43
C LEU A 161 5.28 -8.83 4.72
N PHE A 162 4.62 -7.73 4.39
CA PHE A 162 5.23 -6.58 3.76
C PHE A 162 5.11 -5.35 4.67
N LEU A 163 6.23 -4.66 4.84
CA LEU A 163 6.27 -3.35 5.45
C LEU A 163 6.41 -2.31 4.35
N VAL A 164 5.56 -1.29 4.40
CA VAL A 164 5.58 -0.19 3.44
C VAL A 164 6.14 1.05 4.11
N ASN A 165 7.18 1.61 3.49
CA ASN A 165 7.78 2.87 3.87
C ASN A 165 7.40 3.93 2.83
N GLU A 166 6.64 4.93 3.23
CA GLU A 166 6.21 6.03 2.36
C GLU A 166 7.31 7.06 2.09
N GLY A 167 8.56 6.72 2.33
CA GLY A 167 9.70 7.46 1.82
C GLY A 167 10.23 8.59 2.70
N SER A 168 10.06 8.50 3.99
CA SER A 168 10.46 9.59 4.89
C SER A 168 11.89 9.53 5.40
N THR A 169 12.64 8.42 5.23
CA THR A 169 14.02 8.39 5.74
C THR A 169 15.00 7.61 4.87
N PRO A 170 16.17 8.21 4.53
CA PRO A 170 17.28 7.49 3.91
C PRO A 170 17.81 6.33 4.76
N GLU A 171 17.54 6.34 6.05
CA GLU A 171 18.01 5.37 7.05
C GLU A 171 17.30 4.02 6.92
N ALA A 172 16.08 3.99 6.43
CA ALA A 172 15.34 2.75 6.15
C ALA A 172 15.82 1.99 4.91
N GLY A 173 17.04 2.26 4.41
CA GLY A 173 17.69 1.46 3.39
C GLY A 173 17.19 1.68 1.97
N ALA A 174 16.72 2.87 1.62
CA ALA A 174 16.47 3.33 0.26
C ALA A 174 15.45 2.50 -0.57
N PHE A 175 14.45 1.88 0.08
CA PHE A 175 13.38 1.13 -0.58
C PHE A 175 12.02 1.40 0.08
N HIS A 176 10.95 1.29 -0.73
CA HIS A 176 9.59 1.53 -0.27
C HIS A 176 8.92 0.30 0.32
N VAL A 177 9.25 -0.90 -0.13
CA VAL A 177 8.59 -2.13 0.32
C VAL A 177 9.63 -3.15 0.76
N PHE A 178 9.45 -3.70 1.96
CA PHE A 178 10.28 -4.76 2.53
C PHE A 178 9.43 -6.00 2.75
N GLN A 179 9.92 -7.13 2.28
CA GLN A 179 9.26 -8.43 2.39
C GLN A 179 9.92 -9.29 3.46
N PHE A 180 9.09 -9.89 4.28
CA PHE A 180 9.47 -10.87 5.29
C PHE A 180 8.65 -12.15 5.08
N ASP A 181 9.15 -13.28 5.55
CA ASP A 181 8.34 -14.47 5.68
C ASP A 181 7.42 -14.41 6.91
N ARG A 182 6.61 -15.44 7.09
CA ARG A 182 5.68 -15.53 8.24
C ARG A 182 6.39 -15.62 9.60
N GLU A 183 7.63 -16.10 9.63
CA GLU A 183 8.48 -16.18 10.81
C GLU A 183 9.14 -14.83 11.14
N GLY A 184 9.18 -13.90 10.18
CA GLY A 184 9.74 -12.56 10.32
C GLY A 184 11.18 -12.45 9.80
N ALA A 185 11.67 -13.46 9.08
CA ALA A 185 12.97 -13.36 8.43
C ALA A 185 12.84 -12.48 7.16
N PHE A 186 13.75 -11.52 7.01
CA PHE A 186 13.83 -10.68 5.82
C PHE A 186 14.06 -11.53 4.57
N ARG A 187 13.31 -11.23 3.51
CA ARG A 187 13.37 -11.96 2.23
C ARG A 187 13.80 -11.08 1.08
N ASN A 188 13.16 -9.92 0.91
CA ASN A 188 13.42 -9.06 -0.23
C ASN A 188 13.05 -7.59 0.06
N LYS A 189 13.40 -6.71 -0.88
CA LYS A 189 13.02 -5.31 -0.88
C LYS A 189 12.72 -4.85 -2.31
N PHE A 190 11.74 -3.96 -2.45
CA PHE A 190 11.24 -3.54 -3.75
C PHE A 190 11.11 -2.03 -3.81
N ILE A 191 11.12 -1.51 -5.02
CA ILE A 191 10.88 -0.10 -5.37
C ILE A 191 11.90 0.79 -4.68
N PRO A 192 13.06 1.01 -5.33
CA PRO A 192 14.12 1.87 -4.78
C PRO A 192 13.60 3.28 -4.53
N PHE A 193 13.93 3.83 -3.38
CA PHE A 193 13.72 5.23 -3.07
C PHE A 193 14.61 6.12 -3.95
N ASN A 194 14.03 7.15 -4.54
CA ASN A 194 14.80 8.15 -5.27
C ASN A 194 14.97 9.41 -4.38
N PRO A 195 16.17 9.67 -3.86
CA PRO A 195 16.41 10.81 -2.98
C PRO A 195 16.27 12.17 -3.67
N ASP A 196 16.34 12.19 -5.01
CA ASP A 196 16.19 13.43 -5.80
C ASP A 196 14.71 13.79 -6.03
N ARG A 197 13.78 12.98 -5.54
CA ARG A 197 12.35 13.24 -5.63
C ARG A 197 11.81 13.79 -4.32
N GLY A 198 10.88 14.73 -4.45
CA GLY A 198 10.14 15.26 -3.32
C GLY A 198 9.26 14.19 -2.66
N PHE A 199 8.96 14.37 -1.39
CA PHE A 199 8.14 13.43 -0.64
C PHE A 199 6.67 13.59 -1.02
N GLY A 200 6.03 12.51 -1.42
CA GLY A 200 4.58 12.39 -1.40
C GLY A 200 4.10 12.30 0.07
N SER A 201 2.94 12.89 0.35
CA SER A 201 2.36 12.88 1.71
C SER A 201 1.18 11.92 1.82
N SER A 202 0.82 11.23 0.75
CA SER A 202 -0.36 10.37 0.68
C SER A 202 0.02 8.89 0.78
N LYS A 203 -0.89 8.12 1.33
CA LYS A 203 -0.79 6.67 1.43
C LYS A 203 -1.16 6.04 0.08
N GLU A 204 -0.15 5.82 -0.74
CA GLU A 204 -0.29 5.41 -2.13
C GLU A 204 -0.14 3.89 -2.28
N TYR A 205 -0.76 3.14 -1.38
CA TYR A 205 -0.78 1.69 -1.44
C TYR A 205 -2.07 1.11 -0.87
N ASP A 206 -2.49 -0.01 -1.42
CA ASP A 206 -3.60 -0.83 -0.90
C ASP A 206 -3.55 -2.25 -1.48
N THR A 207 -4.48 -3.10 -1.10
CA THR A 207 -4.63 -4.43 -1.70
C THR A 207 -5.11 -4.33 -3.15
N ASP A 208 -4.69 -5.30 -3.97
CA ASP A 208 -5.27 -5.49 -5.30
C ASP A 208 -6.57 -6.32 -5.27
N GLY A 209 -6.96 -6.82 -4.10
CA GLY A 209 -8.11 -7.71 -3.92
C GLY A 209 -7.87 -9.17 -4.35
N GLN A 210 -6.66 -9.54 -4.75
CA GLN A 210 -6.24 -10.89 -5.16
C GLN A 210 -5.00 -11.40 -4.42
N GLY A 211 -4.64 -10.75 -3.30
CA GLY A 211 -3.47 -11.11 -2.50
C GLY A 211 -2.19 -10.37 -2.88
N GLY A 212 -2.27 -9.35 -3.71
CA GLY A 212 -1.18 -8.45 -4.05
C GLY A 212 -1.29 -7.09 -3.38
N LEU A 213 -0.16 -6.43 -3.22
CA LEU A 213 -0.04 -5.04 -2.79
C LEU A 213 0.12 -4.14 -4.01
N LEU A 214 -0.82 -3.23 -4.22
CA LEU A 214 -0.67 -2.12 -5.16
C LEU A 214 0.12 -1.00 -4.51
N PHE A 215 1.10 -0.48 -5.22
CA PHE A 215 1.92 0.64 -4.76
C PHE A 215 2.16 1.63 -5.89
N CYS A 216 2.04 2.91 -5.58
CA CYS A 216 2.45 4.01 -6.46
C CYS A 216 3.09 5.09 -5.60
N GLN A 217 4.02 5.85 -6.15
CA GLN A 217 4.63 6.98 -5.47
C GLN A 217 4.61 8.22 -6.36
N ALA A 218 3.95 9.26 -5.90
CA ALA A 218 4.05 10.56 -6.57
C ALA A 218 5.51 11.08 -6.56
N PRO A 219 5.97 11.73 -7.63
CA PRO A 219 5.25 12.06 -8.87
C PRO A 219 5.34 10.97 -9.95
N ASP A 220 5.67 9.73 -9.60
CA ASP A 220 5.67 8.62 -10.55
C ASP A 220 4.23 8.19 -10.84
N ASP A 221 3.93 8.04 -12.11
CA ASP A 221 2.61 7.65 -12.57
C ASP A 221 2.56 6.15 -12.91
N THR A 222 3.47 5.36 -12.31
CA THR A 222 3.52 3.90 -12.48
C THR A 222 2.99 3.21 -11.24
N VAL A 223 1.97 2.42 -11.42
CA VAL A 223 1.44 1.51 -10.40
C VAL A 223 2.19 0.20 -10.45
N PHE A 224 2.71 -0.22 -9.31
CA PHE A 224 3.38 -1.50 -9.14
C PHE A 224 2.46 -2.49 -8.43
N LEU A 225 2.56 -3.75 -8.83
CA LEU A 225 2.00 -4.89 -8.12
C LEU A 225 3.13 -5.65 -7.43
N VAL A 226 3.06 -5.75 -6.12
CA VAL A 226 4.01 -6.50 -5.30
C VAL A 226 3.31 -7.73 -4.74
N THR A 227 3.91 -8.89 -4.98
CA THR A 227 3.43 -10.19 -4.50
C THR A 227 4.57 -10.92 -3.78
N PRO A 228 4.32 -12.07 -3.12
CA PRO A 228 5.40 -12.88 -2.54
C PRO A 228 6.49 -13.27 -3.55
N GLU A 229 6.15 -13.41 -4.82
CA GLU A 229 7.05 -13.79 -5.89
C GLU A 229 7.91 -12.63 -6.42
N GLY A 230 7.44 -11.39 -6.27
CA GLY A 230 8.19 -10.24 -6.76
C GLY A 230 7.39 -8.96 -6.91
N CYS A 231 8.00 -8.00 -7.63
CA CYS A 231 7.42 -6.70 -7.93
C CYS A 231 7.43 -6.48 -9.44
N THR A 232 6.26 -6.15 -10.00
CA THR A 232 6.11 -5.86 -11.44
C THR A 232 5.34 -4.57 -11.64
N PRO A 233 5.67 -3.76 -12.68
CA PRO A 233 4.83 -2.65 -13.08
C PRO A 233 3.52 -3.21 -13.63
N LEU A 234 2.39 -2.70 -13.12
CA LEU A 234 1.05 -3.08 -13.55
C LEU A 234 0.56 -2.18 -14.68
N VAL A 235 0.57 -0.87 -14.45
CA VAL A 235 0.14 0.14 -15.42
C VAL A 235 0.91 1.44 -15.22
N HIS A 236 1.24 2.11 -16.31
CA HIS A 236 1.76 3.47 -16.32
C HIS A 236 0.69 4.41 -16.88
N ILE A 237 0.38 5.47 -16.14
CA ILE A 237 -0.58 6.49 -16.58
C ILE A 237 0.18 7.63 -17.23
N ASP A 238 -0.02 7.80 -18.52
CA ASP A 238 0.58 8.90 -19.28
C ASP A 238 -0.35 10.12 -19.32
N PHE A 239 -0.08 11.12 -18.49
CA PHE A 239 -0.81 12.39 -18.48
C PHE A 239 -0.32 13.38 -19.55
N GLY A 240 0.65 13.01 -20.36
CA GLY A 240 1.17 13.81 -21.46
C GLY A 240 1.63 15.20 -21.07
N ARG A 241 1.03 16.22 -21.71
CA ARG A 241 1.35 17.63 -21.43
C ARG A 241 1.00 18.05 -19.99
N HIS A 242 0.13 17.30 -19.33
CA HIS A 242 -0.33 17.56 -17.96
C HIS A 242 0.50 16.81 -16.91
N ALA A 243 1.40 15.91 -17.29
CA ALA A 243 2.35 15.31 -16.35
C ALA A 243 3.24 16.39 -15.71
N LEU A 244 3.55 16.24 -14.42
CA LEU A 244 4.48 17.15 -13.74
C LEU A 244 5.85 17.08 -14.43
N PRO A 245 6.39 18.18 -14.96
CA PRO A 245 7.69 18.16 -15.61
C PRO A 245 8.82 17.71 -14.67
N GLU A 246 9.76 16.91 -15.19
CA GLU A 246 10.86 16.29 -14.44
C GLU A 246 11.65 17.32 -13.58
N LYS A 247 11.84 18.53 -14.09
CA LYS A 247 12.51 19.63 -13.37
C LYS A 247 11.84 20.00 -12.04
N TYR A 248 10.61 19.56 -11.80
CA TYR A 248 9.85 19.80 -10.56
C TYR A 248 9.73 18.57 -9.67
N HIS A 249 10.22 17.40 -10.08
CA HIS A 249 10.09 16.15 -9.32
C HIS A 249 10.82 16.19 -7.97
N HIS A 250 11.78 17.09 -7.79
CA HIS A 250 12.49 17.29 -6.53
C HIS A 250 11.67 18.10 -5.48
N LEU A 251 10.58 18.73 -5.90
CA LEU A 251 9.76 19.54 -5.00
C LEU A 251 8.86 18.65 -4.14
N ASN A 252 8.70 19.03 -2.88
CA ASN A 252 7.68 18.41 -2.03
C ASN A 252 6.28 19.00 -2.32
N LEU A 253 5.24 18.34 -1.81
CA LEU A 253 3.85 18.74 -2.05
C LEU A 253 3.58 20.20 -1.67
N LEU A 254 4.13 20.68 -0.54
CA LEU A 254 3.93 22.06 -0.09
C LEU A 254 4.55 23.08 -1.07
N GLU A 255 5.70 22.76 -1.63
CA GLU A 255 6.34 23.61 -2.64
C GLU A 255 5.57 23.62 -3.95
N ILE A 256 5.05 22.46 -4.39
CA ILE A 256 4.16 22.33 -5.55
C ILE A 256 2.92 23.19 -5.37
N MET A 257 2.29 23.12 -4.18
CA MET A 257 1.11 23.94 -3.85
C MET A 257 1.44 25.45 -3.84
N ARG A 258 2.51 25.86 -3.19
CA ARG A 258 2.96 27.26 -3.13
C ARG A 258 3.29 27.85 -4.49
N LYS A 259 3.79 27.05 -5.41
CA LYS A 259 4.11 27.45 -6.79
C LYS A 259 2.90 27.42 -7.72
N GLY A 260 1.76 26.89 -7.26
CA GLY A 260 0.53 26.74 -8.06
C GLY A 260 0.67 25.72 -9.20
N LEU A 261 1.65 24.80 -9.13
CA LEU A 261 1.91 23.82 -10.19
C LEU A 261 0.76 22.83 -10.36
N TYR A 262 0.05 22.50 -9.27
CA TYR A 262 -1.12 21.63 -9.28
C TYR A 262 -2.26 22.10 -10.19
N ARG A 263 -2.30 23.41 -10.52
CA ARG A 263 -3.30 23.99 -11.43
C ARG A 263 -3.01 23.71 -12.90
N GLN A 264 -1.80 23.30 -13.23
CA GLN A 264 -1.35 23.10 -14.61
C GLN A 264 -0.94 21.65 -14.86
N TYR A 265 -0.55 20.92 -13.80
CA TYR A 265 0.01 19.59 -13.91
C TYR A 265 -0.65 18.66 -12.90
N VAL A 266 -0.80 17.41 -13.31
CA VAL A 266 -1.09 16.31 -12.39
C VAL A 266 0.15 16.09 -11.52
N THR A 267 -0.04 16.08 -10.20
CA THR A 267 1.07 16.00 -9.25
C THR A 267 1.37 14.56 -8.81
N GLY A 268 0.75 13.59 -9.48
CA GLY A 268 0.87 12.16 -9.26
C GLY A 268 -0.44 11.53 -8.77
N ILE A 269 -0.41 10.23 -8.60
CA ILE A 269 -1.51 9.44 -8.08
C ILE A 269 -1.48 9.55 -6.54
N ASN A 270 -2.60 9.94 -5.94
CA ASN A 270 -2.70 10.26 -4.51
C ASN A 270 -3.44 9.19 -3.70
N ARG A 271 -4.22 8.35 -4.35
CA ARG A 271 -4.89 7.20 -3.74
C ARG A 271 -4.98 6.05 -4.73
N ILE A 272 -4.89 4.85 -4.20
CA ILE A 272 -5.00 3.63 -4.96
C ILE A 272 -5.77 2.59 -4.13
N PHE A 273 -6.64 1.83 -4.79
CA PHE A 273 -7.23 0.61 -4.24
C PHE A 273 -7.71 -0.30 -5.37
N GLY A 274 -7.85 -1.59 -5.07
CA GLY A 274 -8.30 -2.60 -6.03
C GLY A 274 -9.31 -3.56 -5.43
N ASN A 275 -10.10 -4.18 -6.30
CA ASN A 275 -11.08 -5.20 -5.93
C ASN A 275 -10.89 -6.50 -6.74
N GLY A 276 -9.69 -6.77 -7.21
CA GLY A 276 -9.34 -7.91 -8.04
C GLY A 276 -9.44 -7.63 -9.53
N LYS A 277 -10.56 -7.12 -10.01
CA LYS A 277 -10.78 -6.78 -11.42
C LYS A 277 -10.41 -5.34 -11.75
N LEU A 278 -10.86 -4.42 -10.93
CA LEU A 278 -10.70 -2.98 -11.13
C LEU A 278 -9.62 -2.43 -10.20
N VAL A 279 -8.84 -1.48 -10.71
CA VAL A 279 -7.94 -0.63 -9.93
C VAL A 279 -8.44 0.80 -10.04
N PHE A 280 -8.66 1.42 -8.89
CA PHE A 280 -9.12 2.79 -8.77
C PHE A 280 -7.93 3.66 -8.38
N LEU A 281 -7.72 4.72 -9.14
CA LEU A 281 -6.62 5.65 -8.96
C LEU A 281 -7.20 7.06 -8.82
N GLN A 282 -6.81 7.79 -7.78
CA GLN A 282 -7.20 9.18 -7.62
C GLN A 282 -6.00 10.08 -7.91
N TYR A 283 -6.21 11.14 -8.66
CA TYR A 283 -5.21 12.17 -8.91
C TYR A 283 -5.82 13.57 -8.75
N HIS A 284 -4.97 14.54 -8.49
CA HIS A 284 -5.36 15.94 -8.37
C HIS A 284 -4.91 16.72 -9.61
N TYR A 285 -5.84 17.48 -10.20
CA TYR A 285 -5.57 18.36 -11.32
C TYR A 285 -6.47 19.61 -11.22
N GLY A 286 -5.89 20.80 -11.32
CA GLY A 286 -6.63 22.02 -11.07
C GLY A 286 -7.08 22.13 -9.60
N ASP A 287 -8.33 22.43 -9.40
CA ASP A 287 -8.96 22.47 -8.07
C ASP A 287 -9.78 21.20 -7.78
N ASP A 288 -9.71 20.18 -8.66
CA ASP A 288 -10.55 18.99 -8.61
C ASP A 288 -9.76 17.69 -8.30
N TRP A 289 -10.47 16.78 -7.66
CA TRP A 289 -10.04 15.40 -7.47
C TRP A 289 -10.70 14.53 -8.54
N ASN A 290 -9.88 13.86 -9.33
CA ASN A 290 -10.31 13.02 -10.44
C ASN A 290 -10.02 11.55 -10.14
N TRP A 291 -10.80 10.67 -10.78
CA TRP A 291 -10.64 9.22 -10.65
C TRP A 291 -10.40 8.58 -12.01
N ILE A 292 -9.52 7.59 -12.02
CA ILE A 292 -9.32 6.65 -13.13
C ILE A 292 -9.78 5.30 -12.63
N VAL A 293 -10.56 4.60 -13.44
CA VAL A 293 -10.90 3.20 -13.24
C VAL A 293 -10.21 2.37 -14.30
N TYR A 294 -9.24 1.57 -13.88
CA TYR A 294 -8.50 0.68 -14.75
C TYR A 294 -9.05 -0.73 -14.63
N ASP A 295 -9.61 -1.25 -15.75
CA ASP A 295 -10.11 -2.63 -15.84
C ASP A 295 -8.96 -3.56 -16.29
N ARG A 296 -8.51 -4.45 -15.42
CA ARG A 296 -7.40 -5.37 -15.67
C ARG A 296 -7.71 -6.42 -16.75
N GLU A 297 -8.97 -6.65 -17.07
CA GLU A 297 -9.42 -7.63 -18.07
C GLU A 297 -9.60 -7.01 -19.46
N ARG A 298 -9.74 -5.68 -19.55
CA ARG A 298 -9.99 -4.94 -20.80
C ARG A 298 -8.75 -4.17 -21.27
N GLN A 299 -7.60 -4.84 -21.25
CA GLN A 299 -6.33 -4.25 -21.73
C GLN A 299 -6.34 -3.97 -23.23
#